data_f6b8c032a8ca9c7c9a3a67e6ca85ddae
#
_entry.id   f6b8c032a8ca9c7c9a3a67e6ca85ddae
#
_cell.length_a   1.000
_cell.length_b   1.000
_cell.length_c   1.000
_cell.angle_alpha   90.00
_cell.angle_beta   90.00
_cell.angle_gamma   90.00
#
_symmetry.space_group_name_H-M   'P 1'
#
loop_
_entity.id
_entity.type
_entity.pdbx_description
1 polymer ?
#
loop_
_entity_poly.entity_id
_entity_poly.type
_entity_poly.pdbx_seq_one_letter_code
_entity_poly.pdbx_strand_id
1 'polypeptide(L)'
;MLYHLTCGRNTPTGYVEDIDWEMYCREGLDVYFDGYTVYDAMGTWKSQPEDTKVVLIDTDNAKAINDVATLYKDMFNQDAVGHFTTPSMEFI
;
A
#
# COMPACT_ATOMS: atom_id res chain seq x y z
N MET A 1 9.14 -9.29 10.24
CA MET A 1 7.66 -9.21 10.20
C MET A 1 7.19 -8.98 8.77
N LEU A 2 6.12 -9.64 8.38
CA LEU A 2 5.47 -9.37 7.12
C LEU A 2 4.41 -8.29 7.33
N TYR A 3 4.61 -7.14 6.71
CA TYR A 3 3.63 -6.04 6.72
C TYR A 3 2.65 -6.20 5.57
N HIS A 4 1.38 -5.98 5.87
CA HIS A 4 0.28 -5.95 4.90
C HIS A 4 -0.25 -4.52 4.88
N LEU A 5 -0.16 -3.85 3.74
CA LEU A 5 -0.72 -2.51 3.56
C LEU A 5 -1.94 -2.59 2.66
N THR A 6 -3.02 -1.93 3.05
CA THR A 6 -4.22 -1.84 2.22
C THR A 6 -4.36 -0.42 1.68
N CYS A 7 -4.11 -0.27 0.39
CA CYS A 7 -4.08 1.02 -0.30
C CYS A 7 -5.35 1.17 -1.13
N GLY A 8 -6.34 1.87 -0.61
CA GLY A 8 -7.58 2.14 -1.32
C GLY A 8 -7.34 3.04 -2.53
N ARG A 9 -8.09 2.83 -3.60
CA ARG A 9 -7.90 3.55 -4.87
C ARG A 9 -8.91 4.66 -5.13
N ASN A 10 -9.94 4.81 -4.30
CA ASN A 10 -10.84 5.96 -4.40
C ASN A 10 -10.17 7.20 -3.83
N THR A 11 -10.30 8.32 -4.52
CA THR A 11 -9.82 9.63 -4.05
C THR A 11 -10.98 10.61 -3.94
N PRO A 12 -10.83 11.75 -3.25
CA PRO A 12 -11.90 12.75 -3.18
C PRO A 12 -12.36 13.25 -4.53
N THR A 13 -11.50 13.21 -5.55
CA THR A 13 -11.78 13.74 -6.88
C THR A 13 -11.78 12.69 -7.99
N GLY A 14 -11.64 11.41 -7.65
CA GLY A 14 -11.60 10.36 -8.66
C GLY A 14 -11.04 9.05 -8.17
N TYR A 15 -9.99 8.59 -8.81
CA TYR A 15 -9.50 7.22 -8.67
C TYR A 15 -7.99 7.16 -8.92
N VAL A 16 -7.28 6.34 -8.17
CA VAL A 16 -5.86 6.05 -8.42
C VAL A 16 -5.78 5.11 -9.62
N GLU A 17 -5.48 5.65 -10.79
CA GLU A 17 -5.35 4.88 -12.03
C GLU A 17 -4.07 4.04 -12.02
N ASP A 18 -3.95 3.11 -12.97
CA ASP A 18 -2.78 2.23 -13.05
C ASP A 18 -1.47 3.02 -13.19
N ILE A 19 -1.49 4.10 -13.98
CA ILE A 19 -0.30 4.94 -14.15
C ILE A 19 0.09 5.67 -12.86
N ASP A 20 -0.88 6.09 -12.07
CA ASP A 20 -0.64 6.72 -10.76
C ASP A 20 -0.05 5.72 -9.78
N TRP A 21 -0.56 4.49 -9.78
CA TRP A 21 -0.05 3.41 -8.96
C TRP A 21 1.41 3.06 -9.34
N GLU A 22 1.70 2.97 -10.63
CA GLU A 22 3.07 2.73 -11.11
C GLU A 22 4.03 3.82 -10.68
N MET A 23 3.59 5.08 -10.73
CA MET A 23 4.38 6.22 -10.25
C MET A 23 4.67 6.09 -8.75
N TYR A 24 3.66 5.74 -7.95
CA TYR A 24 3.84 5.49 -6.52
C TYR A 24 4.84 4.37 -6.27
N CYS A 25 4.77 3.28 -7.02
CA CYS A 25 5.74 2.19 -6.89
C CYS A 25 7.16 2.68 -7.15
N ARG A 26 7.39 3.45 -8.22
CA ARG A 26 8.73 3.97 -8.55
C ARG A 26 9.24 4.98 -7.52
N GLU A 27 8.38 5.87 -7.04
CA GLU A 27 8.79 6.95 -6.13
C GLU A 27 8.79 6.55 -4.66
N GLY A 28 8.10 5.48 -4.31
CA GLY A 28 7.95 5.01 -2.95
C GLY A 28 8.49 3.61 -2.74
N LEU A 29 7.71 2.60 -3.07
CA LEU A 29 8.06 1.21 -2.73
C LEU A 29 9.44 0.80 -3.25
N ASP A 30 9.79 1.14 -4.49
CA ASP A 30 11.07 0.75 -5.11
C ASP A 30 12.27 1.49 -4.50
N VAL A 31 12.04 2.66 -3.90
CA VAL A 31 13.09 3.43 -3.23
C VAL A 31 13.46 2.80 -1.89
N TYR A 32 12.49 2.27 -1.17
CA TYR A 32 12.68 1.76 0.19
C TYR A 32 12.90 0.26 0.26
N PHE A 33 12.42 -0.52 -0.71
CA PHE A 33 12.40 -1.98 -0.62
C PHE A 33 12.88 -2.64 -1.89
N ASP A 34 13.74 -3.66 -1.74
CA ASP A 34 14.21 -4.48 -2.86
C ASP A 34 13.15 -5.49 -3.33
N GLY A 35 12.21 -5.83 -2.47
CA GLY A 35 11.18 -6.82 -2.80
C GLY A 35 9.87 -6.55 -2.06
N TYR A 36 8.78 -6.77 -2.77
CA TYR A 36 7.43 -6.72 -2.23
C TYR A 36 6.49 -7.40 -3.22
N THR A 37 5.30 -7.75 -2.75
CA THR A 37 4.26 -8.37 -3.59
C THR A 37 3.01 -7.50 -3.54
N VAL A 38 2.38 -7.31 -4.69
CA VAL A 38 1.13 -6.55 -4.80
C VAL A 38 0.05 -7.43 -5.38
N TYR A 39 -1.15 -7.36 -4.82
CA TYR A 39 -2.33 -7.97 -5.43
C TYR A 39 -3.54 -7.05 -5.30
N ASP A 40 -4.49 -7.23 -6.21
CA ASP A 40 -5.72 -6.47 -6.21
C ASP A 40 -6.75 -7.13 -5.29
N ALA A 41 -7.46 -6.30 -4.55
CA ALA A 41 -8.53 -6.74 -3.65
C ALA A 41 -9.70 -5.78 -3.75
N MET A 42 -10.85 -6.22 -3.25
CA MET A 42 -12.03 -5.38 -3.11
C MET A 42 -12.25 -5.12 -1.63
N GLY A 43 -12.20 -3.85 -1.26
CA GLY A 43 -12.47 -3.41 0.11
C GLY A 43 -13.79 -2.67 0.21
N THR A 44 -14.10 -2.28 1.43
CA THR A 44 -15.22 -1.38 1.73
C THR A 44 -14.70 -0.34 2.72
N TRP A 45 -14.88 0.94 2.40
CA TRP A 45 -14.47 2.05 3.24
C TRP A 45 -15.63 3.03 3.38
N LYS A 46 -16.02 3.32 4.61
CA LYS A 46 -17.16 4.20 4.91
C LYS A 46 -18.42 3.78 4.11
N SER A 47 -18.71 2.49 4.12
CA SER A 47 -19.86 1.85 3.44
C SER A 47 -19.83 1.92 1.92
N GLN A 48 -18.70 2.29 1.31
CA GLN A 48 -18.53 2.32 -0.14
C GLN A 48 -17.56 1.21 -0.58
N PRO A 49 -17.90 0.45 -1.63
CA PRO A 49 -16.93 -0.46 -2.23
C PRO A 49 -15.72 0.30 -2.76
N GLU A 50 -14.55 -0.27 -2.59
CA GLU A 50 -13.31 0.38 -2.99
C GLU A 50 -12.32 -0.64 -3.53
N ASP A 51 -11.91 -0.48 -4.79
CA ASP A 51 -10.78 -1.22 -5.32
C ASP A 51 -9.54 -0.89 -4.49
N THR A 52 -8.77 -1.91 -4.16
CA THR A 52 -7.67 -1.79 -3.22
C THR A 52 -6.43 -2.51 -3.76
N LYS A 53 -5.27 -1.90 -3.62
CA LYS A 53 -3.98 -2.58 -3.78
C LYS A 53 -3.52 -3.05 -2.41
N VAL A 54 -3.24 -4.34 -2.28
CA VAL A 54 -2.62 -4.88 -1.06
C VAL A 54 -1.15 -5.12 -1.33
N VAL A 55 -0.30 -4.58 -0.46
CA VAL A 55 1.15 -4.70 -0.58
C VAL A 55 1.67 -5.54 0.58
N LEU A 56 2.43 -6.58 0.26
CA LEU A 56 3.10 -7.43 1.24
C LEU A 56 4.59 -7.09 1.24
N ILE A 57 5.12 -6.70 2.40
CA ILE A 57 6.52 -6.31 2.54
C ILE A 57 7.10 -7.00 3.77
N ASP A 58 8.09 -7.86 3.60
CA ASP A 58 8.78 -8.50 4.71
C ASP A 58 10.00 -7.67 5.09
N THR A 59 9.93 -7.00 6.23
CA THR A 59 10.97 -6.09 6.71
C THR A 59 10.89 -5.92 8.21
N ASP A 60 11.99 -5.53 8.83
CA ASP A 60 12.03 -5.05 10.21
C ASP A 60 12.05 -3.52 10.30
N ASN A 61 12.02 -2.84 9.16
CA ASN A 61 12.10 -1.37 9.11
C ASN A 61 10.72 -0.73 9.19
N ALA A 62 10.19 -0.61 10.40
CA ALA A 62 8.88 0.00 10.64
C ALA A 62 8.81 1.47 10.18
N LYS A 63 9.94 2.20 10.24
CA LYS A 63 9.98 3.58 9.78
C LYS A 63 9.75 3.66 8.27
N ALA A 64 10.39 2.81 7.49
CA ALA A 64 10.20 2.77 6.04
C ALA A 64 8.76 2.42 5.68
N ILE A 65 8.13 1.50 6.41
CA ILE A 65 6.71 1.18 6.24
C ILE A 65 5.85 2.42 6.46
N ASN A 66 6.08 3.16 7.55
CA ASN A 66 5.35 4.38 7.82
C ASN A 66 5.59 5.43 6.73
N ASP A 67 6.81 5.55 6.23
CA ASP A 67 7.16 6.51 5.18
C ASP A 67 6.41 6.21 3.87
N VAL A 68 6.37 4.96 3.42
CA VAL A 68 5.66 4.62 2.18
C VAL A 68 4.14 4.72 2.33
N ALA A 69 3.59 4.40 3.50
CA ALA A 69 2.17 4.59 3.77
C ALA A 69 1.79 6.08 3.77
N THR A 70 2.61 6.92 4.41
CA THR A 70 2.40 8.37 4.43
C THR A 70 2.50 8.97 3.03
N LEU A 71 3.46 8.51 2.22
CA LEU A 71 3.60 8.95 0.84
C LEU A 71 2.33 8.66 0.03
N TYR A 72 1.77 7.45 0.16
CA TYR A 72 0.52 7.10 -0.52
C TYR A 72 -0.63 8.02 -0.12
N LYS A 73 -0.78 8.27 1.17
CA LYS A 73 -1.81 9.18 1.68
C LYS A 73 -1.65 10.58 1.10
N ASP A 74 -0.42 11.10 1.07
CA ASP A 74 -0.15 12.46 0.62
C ASP A 74 -0.32 12.60 -0.90
N MET A 75 0.12 11.60 -1.66
CA MET A 75 -0.02 11.64 -3.13
C MET A 75 -1.48 11.62 -3.58
N PHE A 76 -2.33 10.88 -2.88
CA PHE A 76 -3.69 10.58 -3.35
C PHE A 76 -4.79 11.07 -2.41
N ASN A 77 -4.46 11.91 -1.45
CA ASN A 77 -5.42 12.47 -0.47
C ASN A 77 -6.24 11.38 0.24
N GLN A 78 -5.58 10.32 0.68
CA GLN A 78 -6.24 9.24 1.38
C GLN A 78 -6.43 9.58 2.86
N ASP A 79 -7.57 9.17 3.43
CA ASP A 79 -7.83 9.31 4.87
C ASP A 79 -6.86 8.46 5.68
N ALA A 80 -6.59 7.25 5.21
CA ALA A 80 -5.77 6.27 5.91
C ALA A 80 -5.23 5.21 4.96
N VAL A 81 -4.15 4.55 5.39
CA VAL A 81 -3.68 3.29 4.83
C VAL A 81 -3.74 2.27 5.96
N GLY A 82 -4.55 1.23 5.79
CA GLY A 82 -4.64 0.15 6.77
C GLY A 82 -3.36 -0.68 6.75
N HIS A 83 -2.93 -1.16 7.92
CA HIS A 83 -1.79 -2.07 7.98
C HIS A 83 -1.90 -3.03 9.16
N PHE A 84 -1.31 -4.19 8.99
CA PHE A 84 -1.11 -5.16 10.06
C PHE A 84 0.10 -6.01 9.75
N THR A 85 0.54 -6.80 10.71
CA THR A 85 1.70 -7.67 10.56
C THR A 85 1.36 -9.12 10.83
N THR A 86 2.09 -10.00 10.14
CA THR A 86 2.07 -11.45 10.37
C THR A 86 3.53 -11.92 10.49
N PRO A 87 3.77 -13.19 10.91
CA PRO A 87 5.14 -13.73 10.86
C PRO A 87 5.75 -13.61 9.48
N SER A 88 7.07 -13.46 9.41
CA SER A 88 7.81 -13.34 8.16
C SER A 88 7.58 -14.54 7.23
N MET A 89 7.71 -14.28 5.91
CA MET A 89 7.67 -15.34 4.92
C MET A 89 8.79 -16.35 5.16
N GLU A 90 8.46 -17.61 4.90
CA GLU A 90 9.46 -18.67 4.78
C GLU A 90 9.60 -19.01 3.29
N PHE A 91 10.84 -19.22 2.85
CA PHE A 91 11.13 -19.58 1.46
C PHE A 91 11.59 -21.02 1.39
N ILE A 92 10.99 -21.76 0.50
CA ILE A 92 11.33 -23.17 0.28
C ILE A 92 12.48 -23.26 -0.72
#